data_501031853deba1660bb72b59d946af20
#
_entry.id   501031853deba1660bb72b59d946af20
#
_cell.length_a   1.000
_cell.length_b   1.000
_cell.length_c   1.000
_cell.angle_alpha   90.00
_cell.angle_beta   90.00
_cell.angle_gamma   90.00
#
_symmetry.space_group_name_H-M   'P 1'
#
loop_
_entity.id
_entity.type
_entity.pdbx_description
1 polymer ?
#
loop_
_entity_poly.entity_id
_entity_poly.type
_entity_poly.pdbx_seq_one_letter_code
_entity_poly.pdbx_strand_id
1 'polypeptide(L)'
;MTDNIFLSVYYEDQNYHKFNAVSELSTALLIIDLQNTYTKLGKTADTIRFSQFSQRLEKIVIPNTKKLLFEFRKRNMQIIYCRIASHLKNGNDRSLSQKLEGWNSTLLFKDDYDSQIIDSIAPQSEEIVLTKTTDSALTGTNLRLLLNNLSIKTVVCAGIFTDQCVSSTVRSLSDESFDVIVPHDATAAGTMELHNAELTILNHIYCTVMSSDKIIDLLK
;
A
#
# COMPACT_ATOMS: atom_id res chain seq x y z
N MET A 1 1.30 -4.57 -24.47
CA MET A 1 1.63 -3.13 -24.39
C MET A 1 2.47 -2.96 -23.13
N THR A 2 3.62 -2.36 -23.23
CA THR A 2 4.61 -2.28 -22.15
C THR A 2 4.15 -1.28 -21.09
N ASP A 3 4.20 -1.69 -19.82
CA ASP A 3 3.89 -0.86 -18.63
C ASP A 3 4.93 0.27 -18.40
N ASN A 4 5.44 0.87 -19.47
CA ASN A 4 6.49 1.90 -19.44
C ASN A 4 5.96 3.33 -19.19
N ILE A 5 4.79 3.48 -18.59
CA ILE A 5 4.19 4.80 -18.31
C ILE A 5 4.83 5.53 -17.12
N PHE A 6 5.59 4.82 -16.28
CA PHE A 6 6.26 5.38 -15.10
C PHE A 6 7.79 5.30 -15.23
N LEU A 7 8.34 5.76 -16.37
CA LEU A 7 9.79 5.81 -16.58
C LEU A 7 10.35 7.17 -16.16
N SER A 8 11.35 7.13 -15.29
CA SER A 8 12.19 8.28 -14.97
C SER A 8 13.22 8.49 -16.07
N VAL A 9 13.57 9.75 -16.34
CA VAL A 9 14.64 10.15 -17.29
C VAL A 9 15.99 9.49 -17.02
N TYR A 10 16.23 9.03 -15.79
CA TYR A 10 17.45 8.30 -15.44
C TYR A 10 17.54 6.90 -16.06
N TYR A 11 16.42 6.37 -16.57
CA TYR A 11 16.26 4.97 -16.91
C TYR A 11 15.69 4.72 -18.31
N GLU A 12 15.53 5.77 -19.13
CA GLU A 12 14.89 5.69 -20.46
C GLU A 12 15.60 4.71 -21.40
N ASP A 13 16.93 4.59 -21.30
CA ASP A 13 17.76 3.80 -22.22
C ASP A 13 18.23 2.45 -21.63
N GLN A 14 17.73 2.02 -20.48
CA GLN A 14 18.24 0.81 -19.82
C GLN A 14 17.28 -0.37 -19.88
N ASN A 15 17.83 -1.57 -20.04
CA ASN A 15 17.08 -2.83 -19.87
C ASN A 15 17.03 -3.19 -18.38
N TYR A 16 15.86 -3.02 -17.78
CA TYR A 16 15.64 -3.30 -16.36
C TYR A 16 15.29 -4.76 -16.09
N HIS A 17 15.60 -5.20 -14.85
CA HIS A 17 15.13 -6.46 -14.33
C HIS A 17 13.59 -6.51 -14.40
N LYS A 18 13.09 -7.38 -15.26
CA LYS A 18 11.67 -7.71 -15.31
C LYS A 18 11.47 -8.99 -14.53
N PHE A 19 10.51 -8.98 -13.63
CA PHE A 19 10.03 -10.24 -13.06
C PHE A 19 9.53 -11.14 -14.21
N ASN A 20 10.13 -12.32 -14.35
CA ASN A 20 9.64 -13.36 -15.28
C ASN A 20 8.64 -14.27 -14.58
N ALA A 21 8.70 -14.34 -13.25
CA ALA A 21 7.78 -15.05 -12.37
C ALA A 21 7.85 -14.46 -10.97
N VAL A 22 6.77 -14.60 -10.22
CA VAL A 22 6.67 -14.22 -8.81
C VAL A 22 6.37 -15.49 -8.03
N SER A 23 7.27 -15.87 -7.12
CA SER A 23 7.14 -17.10 -6.34
C SER A 23 6.00 -17.01 -5.33
N GLU A 24 5.04 -17.93 -5.40
CA GLU A 24 3.93 -18.02 -4.44
C GLU A 24 4.42 -18.28 -3.00
N LEU A 25 5.50 -19.05 -2.84
CA LEU A 25 6.01 -19.46 -1.52
C LEU A 25 6.76 -18.34 -0.76
N SER A 26 7.26 -17.34 -1.46
CA SER A 26 8.08 -16.28 -0.86
C SER A 26 7.57 -14.87 -1.17
N THR A 27 6.29 -14.73 -1.54
CA THR A 27 5.66 -13.45 -1.83
C THR A 27 4.52 -13.18 -0.86
N ALA A 28 4.46 -11.95 -0.34
CA ALA A 28 3.37 -11.46 0.48
C ALA A 28 2.64 -10.29 -0.19
N LEU A 29 1.32 -10.21 -0.01
CA LEU A 29 0.51 -9.04 -0.30
C LEU A 29 0.42 -8.19 0.97
N LEU A 30 0.92 -6.96 0.91
CA LEU A 30 0.85 -5.97 1.96
C LEU A 30 -0.19 -4.91 1.59
N ILE A 31 -1.28 -4.83 2.36
CA ILE A 31 -2.36 -3.87 2.16
C ILE A 31 -2.21 -2.75 3.18
N ILE A 32 -2.00 -1.52 2.68
CA ILE A 32 -1.64 -0.36 3.48
C ILE A 32 -2.82 0.61 3.56
N ASP A 33 -3.29 0.89 4.76
CA ASP A 33 -4.22 1.96 5.16
C ASP A 33 -5.55 2.03 4.38
N LEU A 34 -6.03 0.93 3.81
CA LEU A 34 -7.38 0.89 3.23
C LEU A 34 -8.44 0.80 4.36
N GLN A 35 -8.67 1.93 5.04
CA GLN A 35 -9.50 2.05 6.25
C GLN A 35 -10.80 2.83 5.99
N ASN A 36 -11.80 2.60 6.85
CA ASN A 36 -13.15 3.18 6.71
C ASN A 36 -13.14 4.71 6.68
N THR A 37 -12.25 5.37 7.43
CA THR A 37 -12.13 6.83 7.44
C THR A 37 -11.92 7.41 6.03
N TYR A 38 -11.08 6.75 5.21
CA TYR A 38 -10.73 7.27 3.89
C TYR A 38 -11.83 7.12 2.84
N THR A 39 -12.83 6.27 3.09
CA THR A 39 -14.00 6.15 2.21
C THR A 39 -14.95 7.35 2.32
N LYS A 40 -14.76 8.19 3.33
CA LYS A 40 -15.55 9.42 3.57
C LYS A 40 -14.98 10.64 2.87
N LEU A 41 -13.70 10.60 2.46
CA LEU A 41 -13.05 11.71 1.76
C LEU A 41 -13.75 11.97 0.40
N GLY A 42 -13.93 13.24 0.08
CA GLY A 42 -14.58 13.66 -1.16
C GLY A 42 -16.11 13.56 -1.16
N LYS A 43 -16.73 13.11 -0.07
CA LYS A 43 -18.19 12.93 0.06
C LYS A 43 -18.89 14.00 0.88
N THR A 44 -18.14 14.81 1.61
CA THR A 44 -18.64 15.92 2.43
C THR A 44 -18.21 17.26 1.84
N ALA A 45 -18.90 18.35 2.21
CA ALA A 45 -18.55 19.70 1.77
C ALA A 45 -17.11 20.07 2.14
N ASP A 46 -16.65 19.64 3.32
CA ASP A 46 -15.29 19.93 3.80
C ASP A 46 -14.21 19.17 3.03
N THR A 47 -14.57 18.07 2.38
CA THR A 47 -13.62 17.16 1.71
C THR A 47 -13.80 17.05 0.21
N ILE A 48 -14.64 17.92 -0.40
CA ILE A 48 -14.96 17.88 -1.84
C ILE A 48 -13.71 17.93 -2.73
N ARG A 49 -12.63 18.57 -2.27
CA ARG A 49 -11.33 18.61 -2.95
C ARG A 49 -10.71 17.23 -3.20
N PHE A 50 -11.14 16.22 -2.45
CA PHE A 50 -10.69 14.84 -2.59
C PHE A 50 -11.64 13.97 -3.42
N SER A 51 -12.56 14.56 -4.18
CA SER A 51 -13.55 13.80 -4.97
C SER A 51 -12.89 12.87 -6.01
N GLN A 52 -11.81 13.29 -6.64
CA GLN A 52 -11.05 12.45 -7.59
C GLN A 52 -10.39 11.26 -6.89
N PHE A 53 -9.82 11.49 -5.71
CA PHE A 53 -9.28 10.41 -4.87
C PHE A 53 -10.37 9.41 -4.50
N SER A 54 -11.53 9.88 -4.01
CA SER A 54 -12.66 9.02 -3.64
C SER A 54 -13.15 8.17 -4.81
N GLN A 55 -13.30 8.78 -6.00
CA GLN A 55 -13.69 8.04 -7.20
C GLN A 55 -12.67 6.97 -7.60
N ARG A 56 -11.37 7.30 -7.54
CA ARG A 56 -10.30 6.33 -7.81
C ARG A 56 -10.30 5.20 -6.78
N LEU A 57 -10.43 5.54 -5.49
CA LEU A 57 -10.47 4.56 -4.42
C LEU A 57 -11.59 3.53 -4.63
N GLU A 58 -12.81 4.02 -4.90
CA GLU A 58 -13.98 3.15 -5.04
C GLU A 58 -14.02 2.37 -6.34
N LYS A 59 -13.64 3.01 -7.47
CA LYS A 59 -13.82 2.42 -8.81
C LYS A 59 -12.61 1.65 -9.33
N ILE A 60 -11.43 1.90 -8.77
CA ILE A 60 -10.17 1.33 -9.27
C ILE A 60 -9.43 0.59 -8.16
N VAL A 61 -9.04 1.27 -7.08
CA VAL A 61 -8.16 0.70 -6.06
C VAL A 61 -8.81 -0.48 -5.32
N ILE A 62 -10.00 -0.28 -4.77
CA ILE A 62 -10.70 -1.34 -4.03
C ILE A 62 -11.02 -2.55 -4.92
N PRO A 63 -11.55 -2.40 -6.14
CA PRO A 63 -11.76 -3.53 -7.05
C PRO A 63 -10.50 -4.32 -7.38
N ASN A 64 -9.37 -3.65 -7.68
CA ASN A 64 -8.12 -4.32 -8.00
C ASN A 64 -7.46 -4.95 -6.75
N THR A 65 -7.58 -4.30 -5.58
CA THR A 65 -7.16 -4.92 -4.31
C THR A 65 -7.95 -6.20 -4.02
N LYS A 66 -9.28 -6.21 -4.26
CA LYS A 66 -10.10 -7.42 -4.14
C LYS A 66 -9.65 -8.54 -5.08
N LYS A 67 -9.29 -8.19 -6.30
CA LYS A 67 -8.78 -9.15 -7.29
C LYS A 67 -7.46 -9.77 -6.82
N LEU A 68 -6.52 -8.97 -6.34
CA LEU A 68 -5.28 -9.46 -5.73
C LEU A 68 -5.56 -10.35 -4.51
N LEU A 69 -6.41 -9.91 -3.59
CA LEU A 69 -6.81 -10.68 -2.41
C LEU A 69 -7.39 -12.05 -2.79
N PHE A 70 -8.28 -12.07 -3.78
CA PHE A 70 -8.88 -13.32 -4.24
C PHE A 70 -7.82 -14.32 -4.74
N GLU A 71 -6.87 -13.87 -5.57
CA GLU A 71 -5.82 -14.74 -6.11
C GLU A 71 -4.82 -15.18 -5.04
N PHE A 72 -4.44 -14.30 -4.11
CA PHE A 72 -3.54 -14.64 -3.00
C PHE A 72 -4.20 -15.65 -2.05
N ARG A 73 -5.47 -15.44 -1.68
CA ARG A 73 -6.24 -16.37 -0.84
C ARG A 73 -6.41 -17.73 -1.50
N LYS A 74 -6.77 -17.76 -2.78
CA LYS A 74 -6.94 -19.00 -3.57
C LYS A 74 -5.67 -19.83 -3.60
N ARG A 75 -4.49 -19.21 -3.53
CA ARG A 75 -3.17 -19.84 -3.58
C ARG A 75 -2.55 -20.03 -2.19
N ASN A 76 -3.27 -19.72 -1.12
CA ASN A 76 -2.79 -19.75 0.27
C ASN A 76 -1.49 -18.93 0.49
N MET A 77 -1.34 -17.82 -0.22
CA MET A 77 -0.21 -16.92 -0.08
C MET A 77 -0.37 -16.00 1.13
N GLN A 78 0.74 -15.43 1.60
CA GLN A 78 0.73 -14.54 2.77
C GLN A 78 0.06 -13.22 2.47
N ILE A 79 -0.85 -12.80 3.35
CA ILE A 79 -1.54 -11.52 3.31
C ILE A 79 -1.33 -10.82 4.65
N ILE A 80 -0.88 -9.57 4.59
CA ILE A 80 -0.63 -8.73 5.75
C ILE A 80 -1.29 -7.39 5.52
N TYR A 81 -2.03 -6.93 6.51
CA TYR A 81 -2.62 -5.59 6.53
C TYR A 81 -1.82 -4.71 7.48
N CYS A 82 -1.57 -3.48 7.06
CA CYS A 82 -1.06 -2.42 7.92
C CYS A 82 -2.06 -1.27 7.92
N ARG A 83 -2.53 -0.91 9.10
CA ARG A 83 -3.43 0.24 9.26
C ARG A 83 -2.80 1.30 10.13
N ILE A 84 -3.03 2.57 9.81
CA ILE A 84 -2.57 3.67 10.64
C ILE A 84 -3.58 3.97 11.75
N ALA A 85 -3.15 3.86 13.00
CA ALA A 85 -3.96 4.21 14.16
C ALA A 85 -3.08 4.42 15.41
N SER A 86 -3.58 5.18 16.38
CA SER A 86 -2.93 5.37 17.66
C SER A 86 -3.35 4.27 18.65
N HIS A 87 -2.42 3.84 19.49
CA HIS A 87 -2.71 2.97 20.64
C HIS A 87 -3.28 3.75 21.83
N LEU A 88 -2.94 5.05 21.91
CA LEU A 88 -3.46 5.96 22.93
C LEU A 88 -4.56 6.85 22.35
N LYS A 89 -5.62 7.06 23.12
CA LYS A 89 -6.76 7.91 22.69
C LYS A 89 -6.35 9.36 22.40
N ASN A 90 -5.30 9.86 23.05
CA ASN A 90 -4.77 11.21 22.81
C ASN A 90 -3.77 11.27 21.63
N GLY A 91 -3.41 10.14 21.02
CA GLY A 91 -2.51 10.06 19.87
C GLY A 91 -1.06 10.46 20.15
N ASN A 92 -0.62 10.50 21.40
CA ASN A 92 0.75 10.89 21.76
C ASN A 92 1.82 9.90 21.27
N ASP A 93 1.44 8.69 20.98
CA ASP A 93 2.26 7.60 20.42
C ASP A 93 2.50 7.70 18.92
N ARG A 94 1.85 8.65 18.22
CA ARG A 94 2.06 8.87 16.78
C ARG A 94 3.39 9.57 16.52
N SER A 95 3.96 9.31 15.34
CA SER A 95 5.15 10.06 14.86
C SER A 95 4.88 11.54 14.74
N LEU A 96 5.94 12.34 14.67
CA LEU A 96 5.82 13.80 14.55
C LEU A 96 5.06 14.18 13.27
N SER A 97 5.35 13.54 12.14
CA SER A 97 4.65 13.76 10.87
C SER A 97 3.14 13.52 10.98
N GLN A 98 2.74 12.50 11.74
CA GLN A 98 1.33 12.16 11.96
C GLN A 98 0.61 13.09 12.94
N LYS A 99 1.33 13.98 13.63
CA LYS A 99 0.78 15.01 14.53
C LYS A 99 0.68 16.38 13.90
N LEU A 100 1.31 16.60 12.74
CA LEU A 100 1.25 17.86 12.04
C LEU A 100 -0.19 18.17 11.62
N GLU A 101 -0.58 19.44 11.74
CA GLU A 101 -1.89 19.90 11.28
C GLU A 101 -2.01 19.74 9.77
N GLY A 102 -3.15 19.28 9.32
CA GLY A 102 -3.46 19.06 7.92
C GLY A 102 -4.48 17.94 7.77
N TRP A 103 -4.69 17.50 6.55
CA TRP A 103 -5.64 16.43 6.26
C TRP A 103 -5.22 15.04 6.83
N ASN A 104 -3.92 14.85 7.10
CA ASN A 104 -3.35 13.66 7.74
C ASN A 104 -3.48 13.67 9.26
N SER A 105 -3.84 14.80 9.87
CA SER A 105 -3.89 14.94 11.32
C SER A 105 -5.09 14.24 11.97
N THR A 106 -5.84 13.47 11.19
CA THR A 106 -6.98 12.71 11.71
C THR A 106 -6.51 11.75 12.80
N LEU A 107 -6.97 11.97 14.01
CA LEU A 107 -6.71 11.08 15.13
C LEU A 107 -7.63 9.86 15.02
N LEU A 108 -7.03 8.73 14.73
CA LEU A 108 -7.70 7.44 14.64
C LEU A 108 -7.25 6.57 15.82
N PHE A 109 -8.13 6.31 16.77
CA PHE A 109 -7.85 5.35 17.83
C PHE A 109 -8.05 3.92 17.31
N LYS A 110 -7.17 3.00 17.69
CA LYS A 110 -7.12 1.63 17.14
C LYS A 110 -8.42 0.84 17.24
N ASP A 111 -9.29 1.16 18.22
CA ASP A 111 -10.56 0.45 18.45
C ASP A 111 -11.77 1.14 17.80
N ASP A 112 -11.57 2.32 17.18
CA ASP A 112 -12.64 3.02 16.47
C ASP A 112 -12.96 2.34 15.13
N TYR A 113 -14.23 2.34 14.72
CA TYR A 113 -14.65 1.80 13.43
C TYR A 113 -13.93 2.46 12.25
N ASP A 114 -13.71 3.77 12.30
CA ASP A 114 -13.03 4.53 11.26
C ASP A 114 -11.57 4.11 11.06
N SER A 115 -10.94 3.53 12.09
CA SER A 115 -9.58 2.99 12.02
C SER A 115 -9.51 1.57 11.46
N GLN A 116 -10.65 0.87 11.33
CA GLN A 116 -10.66 -0.51 10.83
C GLN A 116 -10.50 -0.56 9.31
N ILE A 117 -10.02 -1.70 8.81
CA ILE A 117 -9.96 -1.99 7.38
C ILE A 117 -11.37 -1.97 6.79
N ILE A 118 -11.51 -1.51 5.56
CA ILE A 118 -12.79 -1.43 4.83
C ILE A 118 -13.46 -2.81 4.80
N ASP A 119 -14.73 -2.91 5.18
CA ASP A 119 -15.48 -4.17 5.30
C ASP A 119 -15.39 -5.04 4.05
N SER A 120 -15.38 -4.42 2.88
CA SER A 120 -15.38 -5.13 1.60
C SER A 120 -14.07 -5.86 1.25
N ILE A 121 -13.01 -5.62 2.03
CA ILE A 121 -11.70 -6.26 1.95
C ILE A 121 -11.23 -6.69 3.36
N ALA A 122 -12.16 -6.91 4.26
CA ALA A 122 -11.86 -7.26 5.65
C ALA A 122 -10.91 -8.45 5.75
N PRO A 123 -9.97 -8.40 6.72
CA PRO A 123 -9.08 -9.53 6.97
C PRO A 123 -9.85 -10.79 7.37
N GLN A 124 -9.35 -11.94 6.94
CA GLN A 124 -9.80 -13.25 7.43
C GLN A 124 -9.07 -13.62 8.73
N SER A 125 -9.56 -14.63 9.44
CA SER A 125 -9.12 -14.96 10.81
C SER A 125 -7.61 -15.23 10.96
N GLU A 126 -6.95 -15.72 9.93
CA GLU A 126 -5.51 -16.03 9.94
C GLU A 126 -4.65 -14.98 9.26
N GLU A 127 -5.26 -13.92 8.73
CA GLU A 127 -4.53 -12.83 8.09
C GLU A 127 -4.02 -11.84 9.12
N ILE A 128 -2.77 -11.43 8.98
CA ILE A 128 -2.09 -10.57 9.95
C ILE A 128 -2.54 -9.12 9.78
N VAL A 129 -2.92 -8.48 10.88
CA VAL A 129 -3.24 -7.04 10.91
C VAL A 129 -2.29 -6.33 11.85
N LEU A 130 -1.49 -5.42 11.32
CA LEU A 130 -0.57 -4.57 12.09
C LEU A 130 -1.14 -3.16 12.23
N THR A 131 -1.01 -2.60 13.43
CA THR A 131 -1.29 -1.19 13.68
C THR A 131 0.03 -0.42 13.72
N LYS A 132 0.16 0.59 12.89
CA LYS A 132 1.32 1.47 12.82
C LYS A 132 0.97 2.90 13.23
N THR A 133 1.91 3.59 13.85
CA THR A 133 1.79 4.98 14.29
C THR A 133 2.69 5.93 13.48
N THR A 134 3.21 5.40 12.35
CA THR A 134 4.16 6.04 11.43
C THR A 134 3.71 5.84 9.99
N ASP A 135 4.32 6.53 9.04
CA ASP A 135 4.03 6.31 7.61
C ASP A 135 4.52 4.95 7.15
N SER A 136 5.81 4.63 7.36
CA SER A 136 6.34 3.33 6.99
C SER A 136 5.79 2.21 7.88
N ALA A 137 5.33 1.13 7.26
CA ALA A 137 4.87 -0.07 7.96
C ALA A 137 6.00 -0.82 8.69
N LEU A 138 7.27 -0.60 8.32
CA LEU A 138 8.42 -1.22 8.99
C LEU A 138 8.85 -0.47 10.24
N THR A 139 8.54 0.82 10.33
CA THR A 139 8.93 1.64 11.48
C THR A 139 7.96 1.44 12.64
N GLY A 140 8.45 0.94 13.74
CA GLY A 140 7.66 0.77 14.97
C GLY A 140 6.68 -0.41 14.98
N THR A 141 6.73 -1.30 13.96
CA THR A 141 5.99 -2.57 13.95
C THR A 141 6.94 -3.76 13.90
N ASN A 142 6.40 -4.96 14.06
CA ASN A 142 7.16 -6.19 13.90
C ASN A 142 7.12 -6.76 12.46
N LEU A 143 6.71 -5.94 11.45
CA LEU A 143 6.58 -6.41 10.06
C LEU A 143 7.88 -7.03 9.54
N ARG A 144 9.04 -6.40 9.80
CA ARG A 144 10.35 -6.93 9.41
C ARG A 144 10.58 -8.36 9.93
N LEU A 145 10.28 -8.58 11.19
CA LEU A 145 10.41 -9.90 11.81
C LEU A 145 9.47 -10.92 11.17
N LEU A 146 8.23 -10.53 10.93
CA LEU A 146 7.23 -11.39 10.28
C LEU A 146 7.66 -11.78 8.87
N LEU A 147 8.07 -10.84 8.03
CA LEU A 147 8.53 -11.10 6.66
C LEU A 147 9.71 -12.07 6.65
N ASN A 148 10.69 -11.88 7.54
CA ASN A 148 11.85 -12.78 7.66
C ASN A 148 11.45 -14.19 8.14
N ASN A 149 10.64 -14.30 9.19
CA ASN A 149 10.19 -15.59 9.73
C ASN A 149 9.33 -16.37 8.72
N LEU A 150 8.56 -15.67 7.90
CA LEU A 150 7.75 -16.25 6.81
C LEU A 150 8.56 -16.49 5.53
N SER A 151 9.87 -16.24 5.56
CA SER A 151 10.77 -16.40 4.41
C SER A 151 10.34 -15.61 3.17
N ILE A 152 9.67 -14.48 3.37
CA ILE A 152 9.24 -13.59 2.28
C ILE A 152 10.47 -12.92 1.67
N LYS A 153 10.48 -12.84 0.34
CA LYS A 153 11.49 -12.17 -0.48
C LYS A 153 10.89 -11.04 -1.30
N THR A 154 9.64 -11.23 -1.75
CA THR A 154 8.92 -10.27 -2.58
C THR A 154 7.70 -9.75 -1.84
N VAL A 155 7.48 -8.43 -1.86
CA VAL A 155 6.32 -7.80 -1.24
C VAL A 155 5.54 -7.00 -2.28
N VAL A 156 4.28 -7.37 -2.50
CA VAL A 156 3.34 -6.59 -3.31
C VAL A 156 2.67 -5.57 -2.41
N CYS A 157 2.96 -4.27 -2.60
CA CYS A 157 2.46 -3.16 -1.77
C CYS A 157 1.27 -2.47 -2.43
N ALA A 158 0.06 -2.74 -1.96
CA ALA A 158 -1.18 -2.08 -2.36
C ALA A 158 -1.70 -1.14 -1.25
N GLY A 159 -2.52 -0.16 -1.60
CA GLY A 159 -3.18 0.71 -0.61
C GLY A 159 -2.95 2.20 -0.82
N ILE A 160 -2.94 2.98 0.25
CA ILE A 160 -2.89 4.44 0.25
C ILE A 160 -1.93 4.98 1.32
N PHE A 161 -1.45 6.23 1.20
CA PHE A 161 -1.42 7.00 -0.03
C PHE A 161 -0.13 6.69 -0.76
N THR A 162 -0.17 6.67 -2.10
CA THR A 162 0.99 6.34 -2.94
C THR A 162 2.21 7.16 -2.56
N ASP A 163 2.03 8.46 -2.36
CA ASP A 163 3.04 9.46 -2.05
C ASP A 163 3.42 9.57 -0.55
N GLN A 164 2.84 8.72 0.30
CA GLN A 164 3.05 8.75 1.76
C GLN A 164 3.33 7.35 2.32
N CYS A 165 2.33 6.72 2.94
CA CYS A 165 2.52 5.43 3.62
C CYS A 165 3.00 4.31 2.68
N VAL A 166 2.48 4.28 1.44
CA VAL A 166 2.96 3.30 0.43
C VAL A 166 4.41 3.60 0.08
N SER A 167 4.74 4.83 -0.31
CA SER A 167 6.10 5.24 -0.66
C SER A 167 7.11 5.01 0.46
N SER A 168 6.78 5.44 1.68
CA SER A 168 7.64 5.24 2.85
C SER A 168 7.90 3.76 3.13
N THR A 169 6.88 2.91 2.98
CA THR A 169 6.99 1.47 3.18
C THR A 169 7.83 0.82 2.08
N VAL A 170 7.59 1.18 0.81
CA VAL A 170 8.32 0.67 -0.35
C VAL A 170 9.81 0.96 -0.22
N ARG A 171 10.20 2.20 0.10
CA ARG A 171 11.60 2.59 0.30
C ARG A 171 12.25 1.81 1.44
N SER A 172 11.56 1.67 2.58
CA SER A 172 12.07 0.90 3.70
C SER A 172 12.26 -0.58 3.36
N LEU A 173 11.34 -1.19 2.62
CA LEU A 173 11.45 -2.58 2.17
C LEU A 173 12.64 -2.75 1.20
N SER A 174 12.79 -1.87 0.24
CA SER A 174 13.88 -1.89 -0.72
C SER A 174 15.24 -1.74 -0.04
N ASP A 175 15.37 -0.80 0.90
CA ASP A 175 16.61 -0.59 1.67
C ASP A 175 16.96 -1.80 2.53
N GLU A 176 15.97 -2.64 2.89
CA GLU A 176 16.16 -3.90 3.62
C GLU A 176 16.26 -5.13 2.71
N SER A 177 16.48 -4.92 1.41
CA SER A 177 16.73 -5.96 0.40
C SER A 177 15.55 -6.88 0.11
N PHE A 178 14.32 -6.40 0.25
CA PHE A 178 13.16 -7.05 -0.31
C PHE A 178 12.93 -6.61 -1.76
N ASP A 179 12.54 -7.54 -2.63
CA ASP A 179 11.96 -7.19 -3.92
C ASP A 179 10.57 -6.60 -3.71
N VAL A 180 10.30 -5.44 -4.30
CA VAL A 180 9.02 -4.76 -4.10
C VAL A 180 8.30 -4.57 -5.43
N ILE A 181 7.00 -4.88 -5.43
CA ILE A 181 6.10 -4.64 -6.56
C ILE A 181 4.99 -3.71 -6.10
N VAL A 182 4.71 -2.67 -6.88
CA VAL A 182 3.60 -1.75 -6.61
C VAL A 182 2.57 -1.83 -7.73
N PRO A 183 1.35 -2.32 -7.46
CA PRO A 183 0.26 -2.29 -8.42
C PRO A 183 -0.27 -0.86 -8.56
N HIS A 184 0.05 -0.19 -9.68
CA HIS A 184 -0.37 1.19 -9.92
C HIS A 184 -1.89 1.39 -9.89
N ASP A 185 -2.66 0.36 -10.18
CA ASP A 185 -4.12 0.33 -10.18
C ASP A 185 -4.74 -0.14 -8.84
N ALA A 186 -3.92 -0.57 -7.88
CA ALA A 186 -4.35 -0.85 -6.51
C ALA A 186 -3.72 0.12 -5.49
N THR A 187 -3.26 1.30 -5.95
CA THR A 187 -2.77 2.40 -5.12
C THR A 187 -3.40 3.73 -5.55
N ALA A 188 -3.44 4.72 -4.63
CA ALA A 188 -3.89 6.08 -4.90
C ALA A 188 -3.19 7.09 -4.01
N ALA A 189 -2.92 8.28 -4.55
CA ALA A 189 -2.56 9.49 -3.81
C ALA A 189 -3.75 10.47 -3.77
N GLY A 190 -3.61 11.57 -3.07
CA GLY A 190 -4.63 12.61 -2.97
C GLY A 190 -5.00 13.23 -4.33
N THR A 191 -4.05 13.27 -5.28
CA THR A 191 -4.26 13.69 -6.67
C THR A 191 -3.60 12.71 -7.64
N MET A 192 -4.03 12.71 -8.89
CA MET A 192 -3.39 11.89 -9.95
C MET A 192 -1.98 12.37 -10.28
N GLU A 193 -1.73 13.66 -10.14
CA GLU A 193 -0.40 14.25 -10.33
C GLU A 193 0.60 13.66 -9.34
N LEU A 194 0.29 13.71 -8.04
CA LEU A 194 1.13 13.13 -6.98
C LEU A 194 1.28 11.62 -7.14
N HIS A 195 0.19 10.92 -7.49
CA HIS A 195 0.23 9.49 -7.73
C HIS A 195 1.20 9.12 -8.85
N ASN A 196 1.10 9.78 -10.00
CA ASN A 196 1.95 9.49 -11.15
C ASN A 196 3.41 9.90 -10.89
N ALA A 197 3.64 11.06 -10.26
CA ALA A 197 4.97 11.53 -9.91
C ALA A 197 5.68 10.53 -8.98
N GLU A 198 5.00 10.10 -7.91
CA GLU A 198 5.61 9.17 -6.95
C GLU A 198 5.86 7.79 -7.58
N LEU A 199 4.95 7.25 -8.37
CA LEU A 199 5.19 5.99 -9.06
C LEU A 199 6.38 6.08 -10.03
N THR A 200 6.56 7.20 -10.71
CA THR A 200 7.73 7.44 -11.57
C THR A 200 9.02 7.49 -10.75
N ILE A 201 8.99 8.09 -9.56
CA ILE A 201 10.17 8.15 -8.67
C ILE A 201 10.50 6.77 -8.10
N LEU A 202 9.49 6.01 -7.69
CA LEU A 202 9.68 4.70 -7.07
C LEU A 202 10.14 3.64 -8.07
N ASN A 203 9.64 3.70 -9.30
CA ASN A 203 9.85 2.67 -10.29
C ASN A 203 11.33 2.53 -10.62
N HIS A 204 11.80 1.32 -10.76
CA HIS A 204 13.16 0.87 -11.05
C HIS A 204 14.16 0.94 -9.89
N ILE A 205 14.17 2.01 -9.08
CA ILE A 205 15.16 2.13 -8.00
C ILE A 205 14.67 1.45 -6.71
N TYR A 206 13.38 1.59 -6.38
CA TYR A 206 12.82 1.05 -5.13
C TYR A 206 11.85 -0.12 -5.35
N CYS A 207 11.23 -0.18 -6.52
CA CYS A 207 10.25 -1.22 -6.82
C CYS A 207 10.05 -1.40 -8.32
N THR A 208 9.27 -2.40 -8.69
CA THR A 208 8.71 -2.53 -10.04
C THR A 208 7.24 -2.12 -10.01
N VAL A 209 6.88 -1.13 -10.82
CA VAL A 209 5.48 -0.71 -10.98
C VAL A 209 4.83 -1.47 -12.12
N MET A 210 3.70 -2.12 -11.86
CA MET A 210 2.93 -2.84 -12.88
C MET A 210 1.44 -2.87 -12.53
N SER A 211 0.59 -3.40 -13.40
CA SER A 211 -0.84 -3.58 -13.10
C SER A 211 -1.11 -4.79 -12.22
N SER A 212 -2.22 -4.79 -11.52
CA SER A 212 -2.69 -5.95 -10.74
C SER A 212 -2.83 -7.21 -11.60
N ASP A 213 -3.34 -7.08 -12.82
CA ASP A 213 -3.47 -8.21 -13.75
C ASP A 213 -2.11 -8.79 -14.11
N LYS A 214 -1.12 -7.93 -14.36
CA LYS A 214 0.24 -8.39 -14.65
C LYS A 214 0.87 -9.14 -13.48
N ILE A 215 0.63 -8.69 -12.23
CA ILE A 215 1.09 -9.40 -11.04
C ILE A 215 0.49 -10.80 -10.99
N ILE A 216 -0.82 -10.90 -11.19
CA ILE A 216 -1.56 -12.19 -11.17
C ILE A 216 -1.02 -13.15 -12.23
N ASP A 217 -0.74 -12.68 -13.45
CA ASP A 217 -0.17 -13.47 -14.52
C ASP A 217 1.25 -14.01 -14.21
N LEU A 218 1.98 -13.33 -13.34
CA LEU A 218 3.33 -13.70 -12.92
C LEU A 218 3.38 -14.68 -11.74
N LEU A 219 2.27 -14.87 -11.00
CA LEU A 219 2.21 -15.80 -9.86
C LEU A 219 2.39 -17.26 -10.34
N LYS A 220 3.41 -17.92 -9.80
CA LYS A 220 3.75 -19.32 -10.11
C LYS A 220 4.28 -20.07 -8.89
#